data_96b5cb546da32745cee43000663aeae0
#
_entry.id   96b5cb546da32745cee43000663aeae0
#
_cell.length_a   1.000
_cell.length_b   1.000
_cell.length_c   1.000
_cell.angle_alpha   90.00
_cell.angle_beta   90.00
_cell.angle_gamma   90.00
#
_symmetry.space_group_name_H-M   'P 1'
#
loop_
_entity.id
_entity.type
_entity.pdbx_description
1 polymer ?
#
loop_
_entity_poly.entity_id
_entity_poly.type
_entity_poly.pdbx_seq_one_letter_code
_entity_poly.pdbx_strand_id
1 'polypeptide(L)'
;MKNILSALLIAGFLGGCATNAVTGRKQLSLVPESQLQLMATTQYQTFLSENKALPTSNSNAAMVDRVGARIANAITKYYDSQGKSSILEGYKWEFNTVESKDVNAWCMPGGKVVVYTGLLPVTQNETALAIVMGHEIAHAIANHGNERMSQGMVQQLGGAALDVALSQKPQQTKNLFMTSYGVGSQVLGLLPFSRKQETEADQFGLIFAAIAGYDPQEAIPFWERMSKAGGGSQPEFLSTHPSDETRIRKLKQFMPEAMKYYTNKKK
;
A
#
# COMPACT_ATOMS: atom_id res chain seq x y z
N MET A 1 -1.66 8.81 44.34
CA MET A 1 -0.68 8.94 43.28
C MET A 1 -0.76 7.82 42.21
N LYS A 2 -1.01 6.54 42.56
CA LYS A 2 -1.16 5.44 41.60
C LYS A 2 -2.32 5.61 40.59
N ASN A 3 -3.45 6.18 41.04
CA ASN A 3 -4.64 6.36 40.19
C ASN A 3 -4.52 7.51 39.16
N ILE A 4 -3.65 8.48 39.40
CA ILE A 4 -3.41 9.61 38.47
C ILE A 4 -2.53 9.16 37.32
N LEU A 5 -1.55 8.27 37.55
CA LEU A 5 -0.71 7.71 36.53
C LEU A 5 -1.50 6.83 35.55
N SER A 6 -2.46 6.04 36.03
CA SER A 6 -3.34 5.22 35.21
C SER A 6 -4.28 6.06 34.34
N ALA A 7 -4.79 7.19 34.86
CA ALA A 7 -5.63 8.09 34.07
C ALA A 7 -4.88 8.84 32.98
N LEU A 8 -3.62 9.20 33.21
CA LEU A 8 -2.75 9.83 32.20
C LEU A 8 -2.37 8.86 31.06
N LEU A 9 -2.16 7.58 31.35
CA LEU A 9 -1.92 6.56 30.34
C LEU A 9 -3.15 6.33 29.43
N ILE A 10 -4.36 6.34 29.99
CA ILE A 10 -5.61 6.18 29.23
C ILE A 10 -5.91 7.42 28.37
N ALA A 11 -5.62 8.61 28.85
CA ALA A 11 -5.80 9.86 28.09
C ALA A 11 -4.85 9.96 26.88
N GLY A 12 -3.63 9.41 26.98
CA GLY A 12 -2.68 9.36 25.85
C GLY A 12 -3.14 8.47 24.70
N PHE A 13 -3.92 7.43 24.95
CA PHE A 13 -4.45 6.55 23.91
C PHE A 13 -5.63 7.15 23.12
N LEU A 14 -6.35 8.11 23.67
CA LEU A 14 -7.48 8.75 22.98
C LEU A 14 -7.05 9.75 21.90
N GLY A 15 -5.82 10.27 21.96
CA GLY A 15 -5.25 11.18 20.97
C GLY A 15 -4.66 10.48 19.73
N GLY A 16 -4.46 9.17 19.74
CA GLY A 16 -3.81 8.43 18.67
C GLY A 16 -4.75 7.86 17.59
N CYS A 17 -6.06 8.04 17.71
CA CYS A 17 -7.04 7.57 16.72
C CYS A 17 -7.42 8.69 15.74
N ALA A 18 -7.19 8.47 14.45
CA ALA A 18 -7.66 9.36 13.39
C ALA A 18 -8.77 8.70 12.57
N THR A 19 -9.70 9.52 12.05
CA THR A 19 -10.66 9.03 11.05
C THR A 19 -10.00 9.12 9.68
N ASN A 20 -9.90 7.99 9.00
CA ASN A 20 -9.35 7.93 7.66
C ASN A 20 -10.25 8.69 6.69
N ALA A 21 -9.68 9.61 5.92
CA ALA A 21 -10.43 10.47 4.99
C ALA A 21 -11.01 9.71 3.79
N VAL A 22 -10.44 8.54 3.47
CA VAL A 22 -10.85 7.70 2.34
C VAL A 22 -11.89 6.69 2.76
N THR A 23 -11.60 5.95 3.84
CA THR A 23 -12.43 4.81 4.28
C THR A 23 -13.50 5.22 5.30
N GLY A 24 -13.39 6.40 5.91
CA GLY A 24 -14.24 6.84 7.03
C GLY A 24 -14.01 6.05 8.33
N ARG A 25 -13.09 5.09 8.33
CA ARG A 25 -12.78 4.23 9.48
C ARG A 25 -11.88 4.94 10.49
N LYS A 26 -12.12 4.70 11.76
CA LYS A 26 -11.16 5.05 12.81
C LYS A 26 -10.00 4.07 12.81
N GLN A 27 -8.77 4.58 12.80
CA GLN A 27 -7.55 3.80 12.82
C GLN A 27 -6.51 4.42 13.75
N LEU A 28 -5.60 3.62 14.26
CA LEU A 28 -4.47 4.11 15.05
C LEU A 28 -3.49 4.82 14.10
N SER A 29 -3.15 6.08 14.40
CA SER A 29 -2.26 6.91 13.59
C SER A 29 -1.41 7.74 14.53
N LEU A 30 -0.26 7.21 14.93
CA LEU A 30 0.67 7.85 15.88
C LEU A 30 1.71 8.70 15.16
N VAL A 31 1.89 8.49 13.84
CA VAL A 31 2.91 9.19 13.05
C VAL A 31 2.24 10.16 12.10
N PRO A 32 2.60 11.45 12.12
CA PRO A 32 2.13 12.43 11.15
C PRO A 32 2.47 12.03 9.72
N GLU A 33 1.55 12.24 8.79
CA GLU A 33 1.72 11.87 7.37
C GLU A 33 2.97 12.53 6.75
N SER A 34 3.26 13.79 7.08
CA SER A 34 4.46 14.49 6.60
C SER A 34 5.76 13.81 7.02
N GLN A 35 5.83 13.27 8.23
CA GLN A 35 6.99 12.51 8.70
C GLN A 35 7.11 11.16 7.97
N LEU A 36 5.99 10.49 7.73
CA LEU A 36 5.99 9.24 6.95
C LEU A 36 6.45 9.47 5.50
N GLN A 37 6.02 10.55 4.86
CA GLN A 37 6.45 10.91 3.52
C GLN A 37 7.94 11.25 3.45
N LEU A 38 8.49 11.89 4.49
CA LEU A 38 9.93 12.15 4.60
C LEU A 38 10.72 10.83 4.75
N MET A 39 10.26 9.95 5.65
CA MET A 39 10.86 8.61 5.80
C MET A 39 10.76 7.80 4.51
N ALA A 40 9.60 7.83 3.85
CA ALA A 40 9.37 7.16 2.57
C ALA A 40 10.37 7.62 1.51
N THR A 41 10.56 8.94 1.36
CA THR A 41 11.53 9.49 0.39
C THR A 41 12.93 8.97 0.66
N THR A 42 13.39 9.02 1.92
CA THR A 42 14.73 8.55 2.31
C THR A 42 14.89 7.05 2.10
N GLN A 43 13.93 6.23 2.56
CA GLN A 43 14.01 4.78 2.45
C GLN A 43 13.87 4.30 1.00
N TYR A 44 13.05 4.96 0.21
CA TYR A 44 12.91 4.67 -1.22
C TYR A 44 14.21 4.91 -2.00
N GLN A 45 14.87 6.05 -1.76
CA GLN A 45 16.17 6.34 -2.38
C GLN A 45 17.23 5.33 -1.97
N THR A 46 17.30 4.99 -0.68
CA THR A 46 18.19 3.94 -0.18
C THR A 46 17.89 2.61 -0.86
N PHE A 47 16.62 2.21 -0.92
CA PHE A 47 16.21 0.97 -1.57
C PHE A 47 16.63 0.93 -3.05
N LEU A 48 16.41 2.00 -3.80
CA LEU A 48 16.81 2.06 -5.21
C LEU A 48 18.33 2.05 -5.42
N SER A 49 19.11 2.54 -4.45
CA SER A 49 20.58 2.47 -4.51
C SER A 49 21.12 1.05 -4.24
N GLU A 50 20.39 0.27 -3.45
CA GLU A 50 20.75 -1.11 -3.07
C GLU A 50 20.19 -2.16 -4.05
N ASN A 51 19.22 -1.79 -4.90
CA ASN A 51 18.52 -2.68 -5.80
C ASN A 51 18.60 -2.19 -7.25
N LYS A 52 18.75 -3.13 -8.17
CA LYS A 52 18.88 -2.82 -9.60
C LYS A 52 17.55 -2.38 -10.20
N ALA A 53 17.30 -1.07 -10.24
CA ALA A 53 16.18 -0.50 -10.98
C ALA A 53 16.42 -0.62 -12.49
N LEU A 54 15.38 -0.98 -13.23
CA LEU A 54 15.44 -1.03 -14.69
C LEU A 54 15.40 0.39 -15.27
N PRO A 55 16.17 0.67 -16.33
CA PRO A 55 16.12 1.97 -16.98
C PRO A 55 14.76 2.18 -17.69
N THR A 56 14.36 3.43 -17.84
CA THR A 56 13.07 3.81 -18.48
C THR A 56 12.95 3.34 -19.94
N SER A 57 14.07 3.04 -20.59
CA SER A 57 14.10 2.43 -21.94
C SER A 57 13.71 0.94 -21.96
N ASN A 58 13.66 0.29 -20.79
CA ASN A 58 13.20 -1.08 -20.66
C ASN A 58 11.67 -1.15 -20.82
N SER A 59 11.14 -2.06 -21.62
CA SER A 59 9.71 -2.17 -21.92
C SER A 59 8.85 -2.43 -20.67
N ASN A 60 9.36 -3.23 -19.72
CA ASN A 60 8.67 -3.50 -18.46
C ASN A 60 8.62 -2.24 -17.57
N ALA A 61 9.73 -1.50 -17.46
CA ALA A 61 9.77 -0.26 -16.71
C ALA A 61 8.85 0.80 -17.34
N ALA A 62 8.86 0.94 -18.66
CA ALA A 62 7.97 1.84 -19.39
C ALA A 62 6.48 1.46 -19.22
N MET A 63 6.16 0.17 -19.12
CA MET A 63 4.81 -0.29 -18.85
C MET A 63 4.37 0.07 -17.42
N VAL A 64 5.20 -0.18 -16.42
CA VAL A 64 4.92 0.15 -15.01
C VAL A 64 4.72 1.66 -14.85
N ASP A 65 5.61 2.46 -15.42
CA ASP A 65 5.51 3.94 -15.38
C ASP A 65 4.21 4.42 -16.03
N ARG A 66 3.89 3.96 -17.23
CA ARG A 66 2.66 4.32 -17.94
C ARG A 66 1.40 3.95 -17.16
N VAL A 67 1.34 2.73 -16.62
CA VAL A 67 0.19 2.26 -15.84
C VAL A 67 0.06 3.08 -14.56
N GLY A 68 1.16 3.27 -13.83
CA GLY A 68 1.19 4.05 -12.59
C GLY A 68 0.78 5.52 -12.80
N ALA A 69 1.37 6.18 -13.79
CA ALA A 69 1.03 7.56 -14.13
C ALA A 69 -0.45 7.71 -14.52
N ARG A 70 -1.00 6.76 -15.25
CA ARG A 70 -2.42 6.76 -15.63
C ARG A 70 -3.33 6.63 -14.42
N ILE A 71 -3.02 5.74 -13.46
CA ILE A 71 -3.76 5.59 -12.21
C ILE A 71 -3.64 6.86 -11.36
N ALA A 72 -2.44 7.38 -11.15
CA ALA A 72 -2.19 8.58 -10.35
C ALA A 72 -2.96 9.79 -10.89
N ASN A 73 -2.92 10.03 -12.20
CA ASN A 73 -3.68 11.10 -12.85
C ASN A 73 -5.19 10.93 -12.67
N ALA A 74 -5.70 9.71 -12.77
CA ALA A 74 -7.11 9.42 -12.60
C ALA A 74 -7.58 9.67 -11.17
N ILE A 75 -6.81 9.23 -10.17
CA ILE A 75 -7.07 9.43 -8.75
C ILE A 75 -7.04 10.92 -8.39
N THR A 76 -6.05 11.66 -8.88
CA THR A 76 -5.93 13.10 -8.63
C THR A 76 -7.19 13.82 -9.12
N LYS A 77 -7.57 13.60 -10.38
CA LYS A 77 -8.80 14.20 -10.94
C LYS A 77 -10.06 13.79 -10.20
N TYR A 78 -10.11 12.53 -9.75
CA TYR A 78 -11.25 12.02 -8.99
C TYR A 78 -11.39 12.74 -7.65
N TYR A 79 -10.34 12.87 -6.86
CA TYR A 79 -10.39 13.57 -5.57
C TYR A 79 -10.57 15.09 -5.75
N ASP A 80 -9.97 15.69 -6.77
CA ASP A 80 -10.18 17.12 -7.11
C ASP A 80 -11.65 17.40 -7.41
N SER A 81 -12.30 16.56 -8.20
CA SER A 81 -13.72 16.71 -8.55
C SER A 81 -14.66 16.58 -7.35
N GLN A 82 -14.18 15.97 -6.25
CA GLN A 82 -14.93 15.81 -5.01
C GLN A 82 -14.59 16.85 -3.94
N GLY A 83 -13.71 17.80 -4.24
CA GLY A 83 -13.22 18.79 -3.27
C GLY A 83 -12.36 18.16 -2.17
N LYS A 84 -11.71 17.03 -2.45
CA LYS A 84 -10.90 16.23 -1.50
C LYS A 84 -9.43 16.14 -1.89
N SER A 85 -8.90 17.13 -2.60
CA SER A 85 -7.50 17.16 -3.07
C SER A 85 -6.48 17.00 -1.93
N SER A 86 -6.84 17.43 -0.71
CA SER A 86 -5.98 17.28 0.49
C SER A 86 -5.63 15.83 0.84
N ILE A 87 -6.39 14.84 0.34
CA ILE A 87 -6.06 13.40 0.51
C ILE A 87 -4.69 13.07 -0.12
N LEU A 88 -4.33 13.77 -1.19
CA LEU A 88 -3.08 13.56 -1.93
C LEU A 88 -2.04 14.65 -1.62
N GLU A 89 -2.20 15.39 -0.52
CA GLU A 89 -1.22 16.41 -0.13
C GLU A 89 0.16 15.80 0.08
N GLY A 90 1.18 16.41 -0.54
CA GLY A 90 2.56 15.94 -0.48
C GLY A 90 2.89 14.75 -1.39
N TYR A 91 1.93 14.20 -2.13
CA TYR A 91 2.19 13.11 -3.07
C TYR A 91 3.02 13.60 -4.27
N LYS A 92 4.15 12.93 -4.49
CA LYS A 92 5.04 13.07 -5.66
C LYS A 92 5.24 11.69 -6.23
N TRP A 93 4.42 11.32 -7.19
CA TRP A 93 4.37 9.99 -7.76
C TRP A 93 5.67 9.61 -8.45
N GLU A 94 6.23 8.48 -8.08
CA GLU A 94 7.39 7.85 -8.71
C GLU A 94 7.14 6.36 -8.85
N PHE A 95 7.41 5.83 -10.04
CA PHE A 95 7.18 4.43 -10.37
C PHE A 95 8.50 3.82 -10.83
N ASN A 96 8.97 2.78 -10.15
CA ASN A 96 10.18 2.08 -10.54
C ASN A 96 9.93 0.58 -10.63
N THR A 97 10.62 -0.04 -11.57
CA THR A 97 10.66 -1.49 -11.71
C THR A 97 12.03 -1.98 -11.26
N VAL A 98 12.07 -2.93 -10.35
CA VAL A 98 13.31 -3.49 -9.82
C VAL A 98 13.48 -4.92 -10.29
N GLU A 99 14.71 -5.26 -10.73
CA GLU A 99 15.03 -6.61 -11.13
C GLU A 99 15.09 -7.55 -9.93
N SER A 100 14.09 -8.41 -9.77
CA SER A 100 14.01 -9.44 -8.74
C SER A 100 13.16 -10.60 -9.22
N LYS A 101 13.45 -11.81 -8.72
CA LYS A 101 12.61 -12.99 -8.93
C LYS A 101 11.39 -13.02 -8.00
N ASP A 102 11.40 -12.21 -6.96
CA ASP A 102 10.31 -12.14 -6.00
C ASP A 102 9.05 -11.60 -6.65
N VAL A 103 7.93 -12.23 -6.35
CA VAL A 103 6.61 -11.78 -6.78
C VAL A 103 6.14 -10.75 -5.76
N ASN A 104 6.44 -9.47 -6.01
CA ASN A 104 6.09 -8.39 -5.08
C ASN A 104 5.87 -7.04 -5.78
N ALA A 105 5.11 -6.17 -5.10
CA ALA A 105 5.00 -4.74 -5.37
C ALA A 105 4.65 -4.03 -4.05
N TRP A 106 4.91 -2.75 -3.95
CA TRP A 106 4.55 -1.95 -2.78
C TRP A 106 4.45 -0.46 -3.11
N CYS A 107 3.72 0.27 -2.27
CA CYS A 107 3.61 1.72 -2.34
C CYS A 107 3.83 2.34 -0.96
N MET A 108 4.81 3.22 -0.84
CA MET A 108 5.04 4.03 0.36
C MET A 108 4.28 5.36 0.31
N PRO A 109 4.12 6.04 1.46
CA PRO A 109 3.55 7.39 1.55
C PRO A 109 4.19 8.36 0.56
N GLY A 110 3.40 9.32 0.08
CA GLY A 110 3.87 10.27 -0.92
C GLY A 110 3.99 9.71 -2.33
N GLY A 111 3.49 8.46 -2.59
CA GLY A 111 3.38 7.91 -3.93
C GLY A 111 4.67 7.29 -4.48
N LYS A 112 5.49 6.66 -3.63
CA LYS A 112 6.71 5.94 -4.02
C LYS A 112 6.39 4.48 -4.29
N VAL A 113 6.31 4.08 -5.56
CA VAL A 113 5.84 2.76 -6.00
C VAL A 113 6.98 1.96 -6.61
N VAL A 114 7.08 0.70 -6.19
CA VAL A 114 8.01 -0.27 -6.81
C VAL A 114 7.24 -1.52 -7.22
N VAL A 115 7.56 -2.01 -8.41
CA VAL A 115 7.10 -3.28 -8.94
C VAL A 115 8.31 -4.16 -9.22
N TYR A 116 8.32 -5.38 -8.72
CA TYR A 116 9.38 -6.35 -8.99
C TYR A 116 9.13 -7.08 -10.31
N THR A 117 10.18 -7.33 -11.08
CA THR A 117 10.04 -8.04 -12.37
C THR A 117 9.41 -9.42 -12.22
N GLY A 118 9.59 -10.10 -11.08
CA GLY A 118 8.97 -11.39 -10.80
C GLY A 118 7.44 -11.35 -10.72
N LEU A 119 6.83 -10.18 -10.50
CA LEU A 119 5.38 -10.02 -10.52
C LEU A 119 4.80 -10.04 -11.94
N LEU A 120 5.56 -9.57 -12.95
CA LEU A 120 5.04 -9.36 -14.31
C LEU A 120 4.55 -10.64 -15.01
N PRO A 121 5.22 -11.80 -14.86
CA PRO A 121 4.67 -13.06 -15.38
C PRO A 121 3.34 -13.48 -14.75
N VAL A 122 3.02 -13.03 -13.53
CA VAL A 122 1.76 -13.32 -12.84
C VAL A 122 0.66 -12.36 -13.30
N THR A 123 0.98 -11.09 -13.50
CA THR A 123 0.02 -10.11 -14.02
C THR A 123 -0.33 -10.40 -15.48
N GLN A 124 0.63 -10.77 -16.31
CA GLN A 124 0.50 -11.12 -17.72
C GLN A 124 0.07 -9.97 -18.65
N ASN A 125 -0.63 -8.97 -18.16
CA ASN A 125 -1.14 -7.83 -18.94
C ASN A 125 -1.20 -6.55 -18.10
N GLU A 126 -1.37 -5.39 -18.78
CA GLU A 126 -1.44 -4.08 -18.15
C GLU A 126 -2.65 -3.93 -17.21
N THR A 127 -3.77 -4.58 -17.51
CA THR A 127 -4.98 -4.46 -16.68
C THR A 127 -4.77 -5.14 -15.35
N ALA A 128 -4.21 -6.35 -15.32
CA ALA A 128 -3.87 -7.03 -14.07
C ALA A 128 -2.77 -6.27 -13.30
N LEU A 129 -1.78 -5.70 -13.99
CA LEU A 129 -0.79 -4.83 -13.37
C LEU A 129 -1.45 -3.61 -12.72
N ALA A 130 -2.42 -2.99 -13.38
CA ALA A 130 -3.18 -1.87 -12.85
C ALA A 130 -4.02 -2.25 -11.60
N ILE A 131 -4.55 -3.47 -11.55
CA ILE A 131 -5.25 -4.00 -10.36
C ILE A 131 -4.30 -4.05 -9.17
N VAL A 132 -3.09 -4.62 -9.33
CA VAL A 132 -2.10 -4.69 -8.25
C VAL A 132 -1.63 -3.31 -7.84
N MET A 133 -1.23 -2.48 -8.80
CA MET A 133 -0.75 -1.13 -8.50
C MET A 133 -1.85 -0.27 -7.85
N GLY A 134 -3.11 -0.41 -8.28
CA GLY A 134 -4.25 0.23 -7.66
C GLY A 134 -4.46 -0.21 -6.21
N HIS A 135 -4.28 -1.51 -5.92
CA HIS A 135 -4.34 -2.07 -4.58
C HIS A 135 -3.23 -1.51 -3.67
N GLU A 136 -1.98 -1.46 -4.14
CA GLU A 136 -0.86 -0.90 -3.39
C GLU A 136 -1.03 0.62 -3.13
N ILE A 137 -1.46 1.35 -4.15
CA ILE A 137 -1.78 2.77 -4.03
C ILE A 137 -2.93 2.98 -3.03
N ALA A 138 -3.94 2.12 -3.03
CA ALA A 138 -5.03 2.19 -2.06
C ALA A 138 -4.56 1.95 -0.62
N HIS A 139 -3.62 1.03 -0.38
CA HIS A 139 -2.98 0.88 0.94
C HIS A 139 -2.29 2.15 1.40
N ALA A 140 -1.55 2.82 0.53
CA ALA A 140 -0.85 4.06 0.85
C ALA A 140 -1.83 5.21 1.15
N ILE A 141 -2.82 5.45 0.28
CA ILE A 141 -3.80 6.53 0.43
C ILE A 141 -4.74 6.29 1.63
N ALA A 142 -5.08 5.03 1.92
CA ALA A 142 -5.85 4.65 3.10
C ALA A 142 -5.00 4.57 4.39
N ASN A 143 -3.72 4.96 4.34
CA ASN A 143 -2.81 4.99 5.48
C ASN A 143 -2.72 3.67 6.26
N HIS A 144 -2.87 2.52 5.57
CA HIS A 144 -2.79 1.20 6.20
C HIS A 144 -1.39 0.92 6.76
N GLY A 145 -0.33 1.39 6.08
CA GLY A 145 1.04 1.31 6.58
C GLY A 145 1.26 2.12 7.86
N ASN A 146 0.65 3.32 7.97
CA ASN A 146 0.70 4.11 9.20
C ASN A 146 0.03 3.37 10.38
N GLU A 147 -1.14 2.79 10.15
CA GLU A 147 -1.84 2.00 11.17
C GLU A 147 -0.97 0.83 11.65
N ARG A 148 -0.35 0.08 10.73
CA ARG A 148 0.59 -1.02 11.05
C ARG A 148 1.82 -0.53 11.80
N MET A 149 2.45 0.55 11.33
CA MET A 149 3.60 1.14 11.99
C MET A 149 3.24 1.60 13.41
N SER A 150 2.10 2.25 13.58
CA SER A 150 1.61 2.70 14.89
C SER A 150 1.35 1.53 15.85
N GLN A 151 0.76 0.44 15.36
CA GLN A 151 0.58 -0.79 16.13
C GLN A 151 1.93 -1.41 16.52
N GLY A 152 2.88 -1.46 15.59
CA GLY A 152 4.23 -1.96 15.85
C GLY A 152 5.01 -1.07 16.83
N MET A 153 4.84 0.24 16.77
CA MET A 153 5.41 1.15 17.77
C MET A 153 4.89 0.86 19.18
N VAL A 154 3.61 0.61 19.33
CA VAL A 154 3.03 0.22 20.62
C VAL A 154 3.60 -1.12 21.09
N GLN A 155 3.65 -2.13 20.20
CA GLN A 155 4.05 -3.48 20.56
C GLN A 155 5.56 -3.65 20.79
N GLN A 156 6.39 -3.04 19.92
CA GLN A 156 7.83 -3.29 19.89
C GLN A 156 8.66 -2.17 20.54
N LEU A 157 8.14 -0.94 20.52
CA LEU A 157 8.83 0.25 21.01
C LEU A 157 8.19 0.85 22.25
N GLY A 158 7.19 0.18 22.86
CA GLY A 158 6.51 0.62 24.08
C GLY A 158 5.68 1.89 23.91
N GLY A 159 5.26 2.22 22.68
CA GLY A 159 4.49 3.42 22.38
C GLY A 159 5.30 4.71 22.39
N ALA A 160 6.63 4.64 22.28
CA ALA A 160 7.49 5.81 22.19
C ALA A 160 7.10 6.70 21.00
N ALA A 161 7.21 8.02 21.17
CA ALA A 161 7.07 8.95 20.04
C ALA A 161 8.12 8.67 18.97
N LEU A 162 7.81 8.99 17.71
CA LEU A 162 8.69 8.66 16.59
C LEU A 162 10.11 9.24 16.75
N ASP A 163 10.23 10.49 17.19
CA ASP A 163 11.55 11.13 17.36
C ASP A 163 12.39 10.41 18.42
N VAL A 164 11.76 9.95 19.52
CA VAL A 164 12.42 9.14 20.55
C VAL A 164 12.81 7.77 20.00
N ALA A 165 11.92 7.14 19.24
CA ALA A 165 12.19 5.85 18.61
C ALA A 165 13.35 5.93 17.59
N LEU A 166 13.39 7.00 16.78
CA LEU A 166 14.46 7.23 15.80
C LEU A 166 15.81 7.49 16.49
N SER A 167 15.83 8.23 17.61
CA SER A 167 17.08 8.52 18.33
C SER A 167 17.62 7.35 19.12
N GLN A 168 16.74 6.56 19.78
CA GLN A 168 17.16 5.46 20.67
C GLN A 168 17.23 4.10 19.97
N LYS A 169 16.40 3.88 18.94
CA LYS A 169 16.29 2.59 18.22
C LYS A 169 16.17 2.81 16.71
N PRO A 170 17.13 3.50 16.06
CA PRO A 170 16.98 3.92 14.65
C PRO A 170 16.79 2.75 13.70
N GLN A 171 17.56 1.67 13.86
CA GLN A 171 17.46 0.50 12.98
C GLN A 171 16.14 -0.27 13.16
N GLN A 172 15.65 -0.40 14.40
CA GLN A 172 14.37 -1.04 14.64
C GLN A 172 13.21 -0.22 14.06
N THR A 173 13.28 1.12 14.20
CA THR A 173 12.27 2.03 13.64
C THR A 173 12.27 2.00 12.11
N LYS A 174 13.47 1.99 11.49
CA LYS A 174 13.61 1.79 10.03
C LYS A 174 13.00 0.46 9.58
N ASN A 175 13.35 -0.63 10.23
CA ASN A 175 12.83 -1.96 9.89
C ASN A 175 11.31 -2.03 10.07
N LEU A 176 10.78 -1.43 11.14
CA LEU A 176 9.36 -1.34 11.38
C LEU A 176 8.65 -0.56 10.27
N PHE A 177 9.22 0.57 9.84
CA PHE A 177 8.70 1.34 8.71
C PHE A 177 8.67 0.47 7.43
N MET A 178 9.80 -0.10 7.01
CA MET A 178 9.89 -0.89 5.78
C MET A 178 8.88 -2.04 5.76
N THR A 179 8.81 -2.82 6.85
CA THR A 179 7.86 -3.95 6.94
C THR A 179 6.40 -3.50 7.01
N SER A 180 6.12 -2.30 7.54
CA SER A 180 4.77 -1.74 7.57
C SER A 180 4.21 -1.44 6.17
N TYR A 181 5.11 -1.24 5.21
CA TYR A 181 4.77 -0.97 3.80
C TYR A 181 5.09 -2.14 2.87
N GLY A 182 5.26 -3.35 3.41
CA GLY A 182 5.42 -4.57 2.59
C GLY A 182 6.79 -4.76 1.96
N VAL A 183 7.81 -4.02 2.41
CA VAL A 183 9.16 -4.12 1.89
C VAL A 183 9.96 -5.15 2.69
N GLY A 184 10.45 -6.19 1.99
CA GLY A 184 11.26 -7.27 2.57
C GLY A 184 10.43 -8.45 3.11
N SER A 185 10.97 -9.65 2.88
CA SER A 185 10.33 -10.93 3.23
C SER A 185 10.36 -11.27 4.72
N GLN A 186 11.14 -10.56 5.51
CA GLN A 186 11.26 -10.83 6.94
C GLN A 186 10.25 -9.98 7.72
N VAL A 187 9.07 -10.56 7.93
CA VAL A 187 8.08 -10.05 8.88
C VAL A 187 8.66 -10.19 10.29
N LEU A 188 9.44 -9.20 10.71
CA LEU A 188 10.00 -9.10 12.07
C LEU A 188 8.86 -8.90 13.10
N GLY A 189 7.99 -9.93 13.26
CA GLY A 189 6.92 -9.92 14.25
C GLY A 189 5.73 -8.99 13.94
N LEU A 190 5.69 -8.34 12.78
CA LEU A 190 4.50 -7.65 12.29
C LEU A 190 3.60 -8.63 11.54
N LEU A 191 2.34 -8.66 11.94
CA LEU A 191 1.32 -9.43 11.23
C LEU A 191 1.13 -8.87 9.80
N PRO A 192 0.72 -9.70 8.84
CA PRO A 192 0.26 -9.27 7.52
C PRO A 192 -0.81 -8.18 7.64
N PHE A 193 -1.11 -7.48 6.55
CA PHE A 193 -2.26 -6.58 6.52
C PHE A 193 -3.52 -7.32 6.99
N SER A 194 -4.30 -6.67 7.83
CA SER A 194 -5.52 -7.29 8.35
C SER A 194 -6.52 -7.53 7.21
N ARG A 195 -7.38 -8.55 7.36
CA ARG A 195 -8.45 -8.82 6.37
C ARG A 195 -9.34 -7.62 6.08
N LYS A 196 -9.44 -6.68 7.01
CA LYS A 196 -10.19 -5.43 6.84
C LYS A 196 -9.44 -4.47 5.93
N GLN A 197 -8.13 -4.26 6.18
CA GLN A 197 -7.27 -3.43 5.34
C GLN A 197 -7.19 -3.98 3.91
N GLU A 198 -7.05 -5.31 3.76
CA GLU A 198 -7.09 -5.96 2.43
C GLU A 198 -8.41 -5.69 1.70
N THR A 199 -9.55 -5.80 2.42
CA THR A 199 -10.86 -5.54 1.82
C THR A 199 -10.99 -4.07 1.39
N GLU A 200 -10.52 -3.13 2.20
CA GLU A 200 -10.49 -1.70 1.88
C GLU A 200 -9.59 -1.43 0.66
N ALA A 201 -8.38 -2.01 0.64
CA ALA A 201 -7.45 -1.86 -0.48
C ALA A 201 -7.98 -2.48 -1.79
N ASP A 202 -8.63 -3.63 -1.72
CA ASP A 202 -9.29 -4.25 -2.87
C ASP A 202 -10.39 -3.35 -3.45
N GLN A 203 -11.26 -2.82 -2.58
CA GLN A 203 -12.38 -1.98 -3.01
C GLN A 203 -11.92 -0.69 -3.66
N PHE A 204 -11.02 0.05 -2.99
CA PHE A 204 -10.49 1.29 -3.55
C PHE A 204 -9.56 1.04 -4.74
N GLY A 205 -8.76 -0.03 -4.71
CA GLY A 205 -7.90 -0.42 -5.82
C GLY A 205 -8.69 -0.73 -7.09
N LEU A 206 -9.82 -1.44 -6.97
CA LEU A 206 -10.73 -1.68 -8.11
C LEU A 206 -11.32 -0.36 -8.65
N ILE A 207 -11.74 0.55 -7.76
CA ILE A 207 -12.23 1.87 -8.18
C ILE A 207 -11.11 2.63 -8.90
N PHE A 208 -9.90 2.66 -8.35
CA PHE A 208 -8.77 3.37 -8.95
C PHE A 208 -8.38 2.83 -10.33
N ALA A 209 -8.36 1.50 -10.49
CA ALA A 209 -8.17 0.88 -11.79
C ALA A 209 -9.30 1.25 -12.76
N ALA A 210 -10.56 1.20 -12.32
CA ALA A 210 -11.73 1.51 -13.13
C ALA A 210 -11.74 2.96 -13.62
N ILE A 211 -11.52 3.96 -12.74
CA ILE A 211 -11.46 5.38 -13.16
C ILE A 211 -10.26 5.66 -14.07
N ALA A 212 -9.19 4.90 -13.94
CA ALA A 212 -8.05 4.94 -14.86
C ALA A 212 -8.36 4.25 -16.20
N GLY A 213 -9.54 3.62 -16.36
CA GLY A 213 -10.00 2.97 -17.59
C GLY A 213 -9.45 1.56 -17.80
N TYR A 214 -9.03 0.89 -16.73
CA TYR A 214 -8.71 -0.53 -16.71
C TYR A 214 -9.92 -1.33 -16.22
N ASP A 215 -10.22 -2.47 -16.87
CA ASP A 215 -11.37 -3.28 -16.53
C ASP A 215 -11.19 -3.95 -15.16
N PRO A 216 -11.99 -3.60 -14.14
CA PRO A 216 -11.83 -4.18 -12.80
C PRO A 216 -12.13 -5.68 -12.74
N GLN A 217 -12.83 -6.25 -13.74
CA GLN A 217 -13.13 -7.68 -13.79
C GLN A 217 -11.87 -8.55 -13.89
N GLU A 218 -10.74 -8.01 -14.39
CA GLU A 218 -9.45 -8.71 -14.44
C GLU A 218 -8.91 -9.06 -13.04
N ALA A 219 -9.44 -8.44 -11.97
CA ALA A 219 -9.04 -8.77 -10.61
C ALA A 219 -9.29 -10.24 -10.25
N ILE A 220 -10.38 -10.83 -10.74
CA ILE A 220 -10.73 -12.23 -10.42
C ILE A 220 -9.70 -13.20 -10.99
N PRO A 221 -9.47 -13.25 -12.33
CA PRO A 221 -8.46 -14.14 -12.89
C PRO A 221 -7.04 -13.82 -12.39
N PHE A 222 -6.72 -12.55 -12.10
CA PHE A 222 -5.44 -12.19 -11.52
C PHE A 222 -5.23 -12.85 -10.15
N TRP A 223 -6.17 -12.72 -9.21
CA TRP A 223 -6.02 -13.33 -7.89
C TRP A 223 -6.05 -14.87 -7.93
N GLU A 224 -6.74 -15.47 -8.89
CA GLU A 224 -6.68 -16.91 -9.15
C GLU A 224 -5.30 -17.36 -9.65
N ARG A 225 -4.61 -16.53 -10.49
CA ARG A 225 -3.23 -16.78 -10.90
C ARG A 225 -2.26 -16.59 -9.75
N MET A 226 -2.43 -15.51 -8.98
CA MET A 226 -1.58 -15.18 -7.83
C MET A 226 -1.61 -16.30 -6.77
N SER A 227 -2.77 -16.86 -6.50
CA SER A 227 -2.89 -17.98 -5.53
C SER A 227 -2.16 -19.26 -5.98
N LYS A 228 -1.93 -19.41 -7.28
CA LYS A 228 -1.21 -20.56 -7.87
C LYS A 228 0.27 -20.26 -8.15
N ALA A 229 0.66 -18.98 -8.08
CA ALA A 229 2.05 -18.59 -8.28
C ALA A 229 2.89 -19.05 -7.08
N GLY A 230 4.09 -19.54 -7.35
CA GLY A 230 5.03 -19.92 -6.28
C GLY A 230 5.45 -21.38 -6.26
N GLY A 231 4.83 -22.26 -7.06
CA GLY A 231 5.36 -23.61 -7.31
C GLY A 231 5.72 -24.45 -6.05
N GLY A 232 5.01 -24.22 -4.92
CA GLY A 232 5.26 -24.89 -3.64
C GLY A 232 5.73 -23.97 -2.51
N SER A 233 6.16 -22.75 -2.79
CA SER A 233 6.40 -21.70 -1.80
C SER A 233 5.38 -20.56 -2.01
N GLN A 234 4.92 -19.97 -0.90
CA GLN A 234 4.00 -18.84 -0.98
C GLN A 234 4.74 -17.61 -1.58
N PRO A 235 4.19 -16.93 -2.62
CA PRO A 235 4.74 -15.68 -3.11
C PRO A 235 4.92 -14.66 -1.98
N GLU A 236 5.98 -13.85 -2.03
CA GLU A 236 6.26 -12.82 -1.01
C GLU A 236 5.07 -11.87 -0.85
N PHE A 237 4.44 -11.48 -1.95
CA PHE A 237 3.23 -10.68 -1.96
C PHE A 237 2.13 -11.26 -1.07
N LEU A 238 1.90 -12.57 -1.12
CA LEU A 238 0.86 -13.22 -0.30
C LEU A 238 1.25 -13.36 1.19
N SER A 239 2.52 -13.18 1.54
CA SER A 239 2.94 -13.14 2.94
C SER A 239 2.52 -11.86 3.64
N THR A 240 2.44 -10.75 2.92
CA THR A 240 1.99 -9.44 3.40
C THR A 240 0.51 -9.18 3.09
N HIS A 241 -0.01 -9.74 2.00
CA HIS A 241 -1.38 -9.61 1.49
C HIS A 241 -2.08 -10.97 1.39
N PRO A 242 -2.56 -11.52 2.51
CA PRO A 242 -3.18 -12.85 2.49
C PRO A 242 -4.34 -12.94 1.52
N SER A 243 -4.34 -13.99 0.70
CA SER A 243 -5.42 -14.30 -0.24
C SER A 243 -6.05 -15.63 0.13
N ASP A 244 -7.37 -15.64 0.20
CA ASP A 244 -8.19 -16.83 0.39
C ASP A 244 -9.44 -16.75 -0.51
N GLU A 245 -10.21 -17.81 -0.52
CA GLU A 245 -11.49 -17.86 -1.27
C GLU A 245 -12.45 -16.74 -0.84
N THR A 246 -12.33 -16.28 0.41
CA THR A 246 -13.14 -15.18 0.94
C THR A 246 -12.81 -13.88 0.23
N ARG A 247 -11.53 -13.64 -0.12
CA ARG A 247 -11.11 -12.45 -0.88
C ARG A 247 -11.75 -12.42 -2.26
N ILE A 248 -11.63 -13.53 -3.02
CA ILE A 248 -12.25 -13.65 -4.36
C ILE A 248 -13.76 -13.44 -4.29
N ARG A 249 -14.43 -14.04 -3.29
CA ARG A 249 -15.87 -13.84 -3.10
C ARG A 249 -16.23 -12.37 -2.85
N LYS A 250 -15.49 -11.68 -2.00
CA LYS A 250 -15.71 -10.24 -1.71
C LYS A 250 -15.47 -9.36 -2.93
N LEU A 251 -14.43 -9.65 -3.72
CA LEU A 251 -14.17 -8.96 -4.99
C LEU A 251 -15.36 -9.12 -5.95
N LYS A 252 -15.89 -10.34 -6.11
CA LYS A 252 -17.08 -10.60 -6.92
C LYS A 252 -18.30 -9.82 -6.42
N GLN A 253 -18.50 -9.75 -5.10
CA GLN A 253 -19.61 -8.99 -4.50
C GLN A 253 -19.49 -7.48 -4.72
N PHE A 254 -18.26 -6.93 -4.70
CA PHE A 254 -18.01 -5.51 -4.90
C PHE A 254 -17.95 -5.11 -6.38
N MET A 255 -17.76 -6.05 -7.30
CA MET A 255 -17.57 -5.79 -8.72
C MET A 255 -18.66 -4.89 -9.35
N PRO A 256 -19.98 -5.07 -9.06
CA PRO A 256 -21.01 -4.17 -9.60
C PRO A 256 -20.81 -2.70 -9.19
N GLU A 257 -20.24 -2.44 -8.01
CA GLU A 257 -19.92 -1.09 -7.56
C GLU A 257 -18.72 -0.54 -8.34
N ALA A 258 -17.62 -1.31 -8.43
CA ALA A 258 -16.43 -0.91 -9.17
C ALA A 258 -16.74 -0.61 -10.65
N MET A 259 -17.64 -1.38 -11.26
CA MET A 259 -18.05 -1.19 -12.65
C MET A 259 -18.77 0.14 -12.91
N LYS A 260 -19.35 0.79 -11.91
CA LYS A 260 -19.94 2.13 -12.06
C LYS A 260 -18.90 3.20 -12.41
N TYR A 261 -17.65 2.97 -12.01
CA TYR A 261 -16.51 3.86 -12.27
C TYR A 261 -15.79 3.52 -13.58
N TYR A 262 -16.06 2.33 -14.14
CA TYR A 262 -15.43 1.89 -15.38
C TYR A 262 -16.17 2.46 -16.58
N THR A 263 -15.61 3.51 -17.17
CA THR A 263 -16.08 4.03 -18.45
C THR A 263 -15.19 3.48 -19.55
N ASN A 264 -15.68 2.46 -20.24
CA ASN A 264 -15.00 1.94 -21.44
C ASN A 264 -15.10 3.01 -22.54
N LYS A 265 -14.25 4.03 -22.47
CA LYS A 265 -14.01 4.92 -23.61
C LYS A 265 -13.19 4.14 -24.61
N LYS A 266 -13.85 3.32 -25.45
CA LYS A 266 -13.27 2.89 -26.73
C LYS A 266 -12.87 4.16 -27.45
N LYS A 267 -11.57 4.49 -27.44
CA LYS A 267 -10.98 5.41 -28.40
C LYS A 267 -10.58 4.64 -29.65
#